data_362b13711afcbc005906e3fd030b4ad2
#
_entry.id   362b13711afcbc005906e3fd030b4ad2
#
_cell.length_a   1.000
_cell.length_b   1.000
_cell.length_c   1.000
_cell.angle_alpha   90.00
_cell.angle_beta   90.00
_cell.angle_gamma   90.00
#
_symmetry.space_group_name_H-M   'P 1'
#
loop_
_entity.id
_entity.type
_entity.pdbx_description
1 polymer ?
#
loop_
_entity_poly.entity_id
_entity_poly.type
_entity_poly.pdbx_seq_one_letter_code
_entity_poly.pdbx_strand_id
1 'polypeptide(L)'
;MIRWNVSILICLTLIGGGLIYGRNVNLNVPGSNQGFAPQQPLAFSHRVHAGDLAIDCLYCHFGAEKSPRAGIPAANTCMNCHKFVMASWEQTKIEELNAAEEKRDLQLVVSPEIKKLYDAVGYSTESLAYADTTGNNLEWLRVHDLPDFVFF
;
A
#
# COMPACT_ATOMS: atom_id res chain seq x y z
N MET A 1 56.75 21.73 -16.69
CA MET A 1 55.50 22.33 -16.19
C MET A 1 54.24 21.80 -16.91
N ILE A 2 54.25 21.49 -18.21
CA ILE A 2 53.07 21.03 -18.99
C ILE A 2 52.53 19.66 -18.53
N ARG A 3 53.37 18.73 -18.09
CA ARG A 3 52.98 17.35 -17.74
C ARG A 3 52.09 17.26 -16.48
N TRP A 4 52.28 18.14 -15.52
CA TRP A 4 51.45 18.19 -14.29
C TRP A 4 50.02 18.70 -14.57
N ASN A 5 49.90 19.63 -15.47
CA ASN A 5 48.59 20.18 -15.83
C ASN A 5 47.71 19.16 -16.57
N VAL A 6 48.30 18.30 -17.40
CA VAL A 6 47.57 17.23 -18.12
C VAL A 6 47.09 16.17 -17.15
N SER A 7 47.90 15.75 -16.19
CA SER A 7 47.48 14.77 -15.18
C SER A 7 46.35 15.28 -14.28
N ILE A 8 46.39 16.55 -13.89
CA ILE A 8 45.33 17.19 -13.11
C ILE A 8 44.03 17.26 -13.93
N LEU A 9 44.10 17.62 -15.20
CA LEU A 9 42.96 17.64 -16.09
C LEU A 9 42.32 16.25 -16.25
N ILE A 10 43.12 15.21 -16.44
CA ILE A 10 42.63 13.82 -16.53
C ILE A 10 41.93 13.41 -15.21
N CYS A 11 42.54 13.71 -14.06
CA CYS A 11 41.91 13.40 -12.77
C CYS A 11 40.59 14.13 -12.58
N LEU A 12 40.48 15.40 -12.94
CA LEU A 12 39.26 16.18 -12.84
C LEU A 12 38.17 15.67 -13.78
N THR A 13 38.51 15.25 -15.00
CA THR A 13 37.54 14.67 -15.94
C THR A 13 37.07 13.30 -15.48
N LEU A 14 37.92 12.46 -14.90
CA LEU A 14 37.55 11.17 -14.35
C LEU A 14 36.65 11.32 -13.12
N ILE A 15 36.98 12.25 -12.22
CA ILE A 15 36.14 12.55 -11.05
C ILE A 15 34.80 13.13 -11.49
N GLY A 16 34.79 14.11 -12.38
CA GLY A 16 33.56 14.72 -12.91
C GLY A 16 32.70 13.71 -13.66
N GLY A 17 33.29 12.89 -14.51
CA GLY A 17 32.60 11.80 -15.21
C GLY A 17 32.03 10.75 -14.25
N GLY A 18 32.81 10.37 -13.23
CA GLY A 18 32.35 9.45 -12.17
C GLY A 18 31.21 10.00 -11.35
N LEU A 19 31.21 11.30 -11.02
CA LEU A 19 30.13 11.95 -10.29
C LEU A 19 28.85 12.04 -11.16
N ILE A 20 28.97 12.38 -12.44
CA ILE A 20 27.84 12.43 -13.37
C ILE A 20 27.26 11.03 -13.59
N TYR A 21 28.14 10.04 -13.78
CA TYR A 21 27.72 8.65 -13.93
C TYR A 21 27.02 8.13 -12.67
N GLY A 22 27.61 8.34 -11.50
CA GLY A 22 27.04 7.92 -10.21
C GLY A 22 25.69 8.58 -9.89
N ARG A 23 25.47 9.80 -10.41
CA ARG A 23 24.18 10.49 -10.25
C ARG A 23 23.08 9.92 -11.14
N ASN A 24 23.42 9.34 -12.28
CA ASN A 24 22.48 8.76 -13.23
C ASN A 24 22.29 7.24 -13.06
N VAL A 25 23.18 6.59 -12.34
CA VAL A 25 23.05 5.17 -12.00
C VAL A 25 22.39 5.07 -10.64
N ASN A 26 21.17 4.55 -10.60
CA ASN A 26 20.55 4.08 -9.35
C ASN A 26 21.40 2.92 -8.83
N LEU A 27 22.42 3.24 -8.02
CA LEU A 27 23.20 2.23 -7.31
C LEU A 27 22.27 1.59 -6.26
N ASN A 28 21.61 0.52 -6.63
CA ASN A 28 20.92 -0.32 -5.67
C ASN A 28 21.96 -0.96 -4.75
N VAL A 29 22.14 -0.36 -3.58
CA VAL A 29 22.94 -0.96 -2.53
C VAL A 29 22.29 -2.27 -2.12
N PRO A 30 23.02 -3.41 -2.07
CA PRO A 30 22.47 -4.66 -1.60
C PRO A 30 21.76 -4.46 -0.25
N GLY A 31 20.49 -4.86 -0.15
CA GLY A 31 19.64 -4.61 1.01
C GLY A 31 18.85 -3.29 0.98
N SER A 32 19.04 -2.44 -0.03
CA SER A 32 18.19 -1.28 -0.27
C SER A 32 17.00 -1.69 -1.12
N ASN A 33 15.80 -1.50 -0.59
CA ASN A 33 14.54 -1.71 -1.34
C ASN A 33 14.07 -0.43 -2.05
N GLN A 34 14.98 0.50 -2.34
CA GLN A 34 14.65 1.75 -3.01
C GLN A 34 14.03 1.49 -4.39
N GLY A 35 12.82 2.01 -4.59
CA GLY A 35 12.07 1.79 -5.83
C GLY A 35 11.35 0.43 -5.92
N PHE A 36 11.49 -0.45 -4.94
CA PHE A 36 10.71 -1.68 -4.87
C PHE A 36 9.29 -1.35 -4.41
N ALA A 37 8.34 -1.37 -5.33
CA ALA A 37 6.93 -1.08 -5.10
C ALA A 37 6.07 -2.21 -5.72
N PRO A 38 6.07 -3.40 -5.11
CA PRO A 38 5.32 -4.53 -5.62
C PRO A 38 3.82 -4.28 -5.50
N GLN A 39 3.05 -4.88 -6.40
CA GLN A 39 1.60 -4.88 -6.29
C GLN A 39 1.19 -5.70 -5.07
N GLN A 40 0.45 -5.07 -4.17
CA GLN A 40 -0.08 -5.71 -2.98
C GLN A 40 -1.41 -6.45 -3.29
N PRO A 41 -1.83 -7.42 -2.48
CA PRO A 41 -3.08 -8.13 -2.68
C PRO A 41 -4.31 -7.23 -2.67
N LEU A 42 -4.28 -6.15 -1.89
CA LEU A 42 -5.27 -5.08 -1.86
C LEU A 42 -4.59 -3.73 -2.09
N ALA A 43 -5.24 -2.85 -2.84
CA ALA A 43 -4.81 -1.46 -3.03
C ALA A 43 -5.18 -0.62 -1.79
N PHE A 44 -4.54 -0.91 -0.64
CA PHE A 44 -4.78 -0.20 0.60
C PHE A 44 -4.11 1.18 0.60
N SER A 45 -4.85 2.22 1.00
CA SER A 45 -4.35 3.59 1.06
C SER A 45 -4.27 4.10 2.50
N HIS A 46 -3.05 4.25 3.02
CA HIS A 46 -2.81 4.91 4.30
C HIS A 46 -3.26 6.38 4.27
N ARG A 47 -3.11 7.07 3.14
CA ARG A 47 -3.57 8.46 3.00
C ARG A 47 -5.06 8.60 3.30
N VAL A 48 -5.88 7.70 2.79
CA VAL A 48 -7.32 7.75 3.04
C VAL A 48 -7.62 7.41 4.51
N HIS A 49 -7.08 6.30 5.03
CA HIS A 49 -7.44 5.81 6.36
C HIS A 49 -6.84 6.65 7.49
N ALA A 50 -5.53 6.85 7.49
CA ALA A 50 -4.84 7.59 8.55
C ALA A 50 -4.81 9.10 8.29
N GLY A 51 -4.81 9.53 7.03
CA GLY A 51 -4.82 10.94 6.65
C GLY A 51 -6.23 11.53 6.66
N ASP A 52 -7.03 11.20 5.67
CA ASP A 52 -8.31 11.86 5.44
C ASP A 52 -9.36 11.47 6.50
N LEU A 53 -9.36 10.23 6.98
CA LEU A 53 -10.29 9.72 8.00
C LEU A 53 -9.73 9.79 9.43
N ALA A 54 -8.47 10.16 9.60
CA ALA A 54 -7.79 10.28 10.90
C ALA A 54 -7.90 9.03 11.80
N ILE A 55 -7.94 7.84 11.20
CA ILE A 55 -7.94 6.58 11.96
C ILE A 55 -6.57 6.42 12.62
N ASP A 56 -6.55 6.17 13.94
CA ASP A 56 -5.34 5.98 14.70
C ASP A 56 -4.48 4.83 14.16
N CYS A 57 -3.15 5.04 14.10
CA CYS A 57 -2.20 4.05 13.59
C CYS A 57 -2.27 2.74 14.38
N LEU A 58 -2.44 2.83 15.70
CA LEU A 58 -2.48 1.68 16.60
C LEU A 58 -3.79 0.87 16.49
N TYR A 59 -4.83 1.44 15.89
CA TYR A 59 -6.04 0.68 15.60
C TYR A 59 -5.75 -0.51 14.69
N CYS A 60 -4.87 -0.31 13.71
CA CYS A 60 -4.46 -1.35 12.77
C CYS A 60 -3.13 -2.00 13.20
N HIS A 61 -2.18 -1.21 13.67
CA HIS A 61 -0.84 -1.64 14.05
C HIS A 61 -0.68 -1.78 15.57
N PHE A 62 -1.61 -2.46 16.22
CA PHE A 62 -1.69 -2.59 17.68
C PHE A 62 -0.43 -3.22 18.33
N GLY A 63 0.44 -3.86 17.55
CA GLY A 63 1.72 -4.42 17.99
C GLY A 63 2.89 -3.44 17.95
N ALA A 64 2.74 -2.27 17.33
CA ALA A 64 3.85 -1.36 17.05
C ALA A 64 4.54 -0.81 18.31
N GLU A 65 3.82 -0.60 19.41
CA GLU A 65 4.39 -0.15 20.68
C GLU A 65 5.18 -1.23 21.44
N LYS A 66 5.00 -2.49 21.07
CA LYS A 66 5.53 -3.65 21.82
C LYS A 66 6.50 -4.49 21.01
N SER A 67 6.69 -4.16 19.74
CA SER A 67 7.48 -4.96 18.81
C SER A 67 8.23 -4.06 17.83
N PRO A 68 9.43 -4.42 17.37
CA PRO A 68 10.12 -3.74 16.27
C PRO A 68 9.39 -3.92 14.93
N ARG A 69 8.30 -4.67 14.91
CA ARG A 69 7.45 -4.88 13.72
C ARG A 69 6.04 -4.42 14.02
N ALA A 70 5.59 -3.42 13.30
CA ALA A 70 4.21 -2.92 13.42
C ALA A 70 3.16 -3.99 13.11
N GLY A 71 3.53 -4.96 12.27
CA GLY A 71 2.62 -5.99 11.79
C GLY A 71 1.62 -5.46 10.75
N ILE A 72 0.93 -6.39 10.12
CA ILE A 72 -0.22 -6.09 9.25
C ILE A 72 -1.46 -6.61 9.98
N PRO A 73 -2.53 -5.81 10.11
CA PRO A 73 -3.74 -6.25 10.80
C PRO A 73 -4.39 -7.43 10.07
N ALA A 74 -5.03 -8.31 10.81
CA ALA A 74 -5.86 -9.36 10.21
C ALA A 74 -7.00 -8.73 9.38
N ALA A 75 -7.40 -9.38 8.29
CA ALA A 75 -8.46 -8.88 7.41
C ALA A 75 -9.79 -8.61 8.14
N ASN A 76 -10.06 -9.33 9.22
CA ASN A 76 -11.21 -9.08 10.09
C ASN A 76 -11.21 -7.68 10.72
N THR A 77 -10.06 -7.07 10.95
CA THR A 77 -9.99 -5.68 11.44
C THR A 77 -10.58 -4.72 10.41
N CYS A 78 -10.33 -4.96 9.13
CA CYS A 78 -10.89 -4.19 8.03
C CYS A 78 -12.42 -4.29 8.00
N MET A 79 -12.94 -5.48 8.30
CA MET A 79 -14.37 -5.76 8.30
C MET A 79 -15.16 -5.05 9.40
N ASN A 80 -14.50 -4.48 10.42
CA ASN A 80 -15.20 -3.66 11.41
C ASN A 80 -15.93 -2.47 10.77
N CYS A 81 -15.36 -1.92 9.69
CA CYS A 81 -15.96 -0.83 8.91
C CYS A 81 -16.48 -1.33 7.55
N HIS A 82 -15.71 -2.17 6.87
CA HIS A 82 -15.98 -2.50 5.46
C HIS A 82 -17.17 -3.42 5.24
N LYS A 83 -17.75 -4.05 6.26
CA LYS A 83 -19.08 -4.67 6.13
C LYS A 83 -20.23 -3.65 5.94
N PHE A 84 -19.97 -2.35 6.19
CA PHE A 84 -20.93 -1.26 5.99
C PHE A 84 -20.44 -0.27 4.93
N VAL A 85 -19.14 -0.02 4.86
CA VAL A 85 -18.50 0.87 3.88
C VAL A 85 -17.97 0.02 2.74
N MET A 86 -18.80 -0.21 1.73
CA MET A 86 -18.55 -1.18 0.65
C MET A 86 -17.96 -0.52 -0.61
N ALA A 87 -18.16 0.79 -0.76
CA ALA A 87 -17.68 1.57 -1.90
C ALA A 87 -17.35 3.00 -1.48
N SER A 88 -16.70 3.75 -2.37
CA SER A 88 -16.48 5.18 -2.16
C SER A 88 -17.79 5.95 -2.30
N TRP A 89 -17.85 7.13 -1.67
CA TRP A 89 -18.95 8.07 -1.85
C TRP A 89 -19.26 8.36 -3.32
N GLU A 90 -18.23 8.54 -4.14
CA GLU A 90 -18.38 8.81 -5.56
C GLU A 90 -19.07 7.67 -6.31
N GLN A 91 -18.66 6.43 -6.06
CA GLN A 91 -19.27 5.25 -6.67
C GLN A 91 -20.75 5.09 -6.27
N THR A 92 -21.06 5.32 -4.99
CA THR A 92 -22.43 5.26 -4.48
C THR A 92 -23.29 6.35 -5.11
N LYS A 93 -22.73 7.55 -5.29
CA LYS A 93 -23.43 8.67 -5.90
C LYS A 93 -23.71 8.45 -7.39
N ILE A 94 -22.76 7.85 -8.10
CA ILE A 94 -22.95 7.46 -9.51
C ILE A 94 -24.14 6.47 -9.62
N GLU A 95 -24.19 5.47 -8.74
CA GLU A 95 -25.30 4.51 -8.75
C GLU A 95 -26.66 5.18 -8.47
N GLU A 96 -26.72 6.12 -7.53
CA GLU A 96 -27.95 6.89 -7.29
C GLU A 96 -28.43 7.61 -8.55
N LEU A 97 -27.52 8.27 -9.28
CA LEU A 97 -27.85 9.01 -10.49
C LEU A 97 -28.33 8.07 -11.60
N ASN A 98 -27.63 6.95 -11.80
CA ASN A 98 -27.97 5.96 -12.81
C ASN A 98 -29.33 5.30 -12.50
N ALA A 99 -29.56 4.91 -11.25
CA ALA A 99 -30.84 4.31 -10.84
C ALA A 99 -32.01 5.27 -11.03
N ALA A 100 -31.81 6.57 -10.76
CA ALA A 100 -32.83 7.59 -10.96
C ALA A 100 -33.14 7.83 -12.46
N GLU A 101 -32.10 7.83 -13.31
CA GLU A 101 -32.26 7.98 -14.77
C GLU A 101 -32.97 6.77 -15.38
N GLU A 102 -32.56 5.56 -14.98
CA GLU A 102 -33.09 4.29 -15.46
C GLU A 102 -34.43 3.91 -14.80
N LYS A 103 -34.87 4.66 -13.78
CA LYS A 103 -36.09 4.42 -13.00
C LYS A 103 -36.15 2.99 -12.42
N ARG A 104 -35.03 2.54 -11.88
CA ARG A 104 -34.87 1.25 -11.20
C ARG A 104 -34.49 1.44 -9.73
N ASP A 105 -34.60 0.37 -8.97
CA ASP A 105 -34.12 0.36 -7.59
C ASP A 105 -32.60 0.47 -7.52
N LEU A 106 -32.12 1.04 -6.40
CA LEU A 106 -30.70 1.14 -6.08
C LEU A 106 -30.09 -0.27 -5.95
N GLN A 107 -28.95 -0.45 -6.59
CA GLN A 107 -28.16 -1.67 -6.46
C GLN A 107 -27.04 -1.48 -5.44
N LEU A 108 -26.69 -2.56 -4.76
CA LEU A 108 -25.57 -2.57 -3.82
C LEU A 108 -24.25 -2.39 -4.61
N VAL A 109 -23.54 -1.32 -4.30
CA VAL A 109 -22.24 -1.04 -4.90
C VAL A 109 -21.13 -1.55 -4.00
N VAL A 110 -20.31 -2.47 -4.52
CA VAL A 110 -19.10 -2.96 -3.85
C VAL A 110 -17.90 -2.66 -4.73
N SER A 111 -16.93 -1.92 -4.22
CA SER A 111 -15.71 -1.63 -4.97
C SER A 111 -14.90 -2.91 -5.21
N PRO A 112 -14.12 -3.01 -6.33
CA PRO A 112 -13.34 -4.20 -6.63
C PRO A 112 -12.36 -4.59 -5.53
N GLU A 113 -11.75 -3.61 -4.85
CA GLU A 113 -10.80 -3.89 -3.76
C GLU A 113 -11.50 -4.41 -2.50
N ILE A 114 -12.69 -3.89 -2.18
CA ILE A 114 -13.50 -4.41 -1.08
C ILE A 114 -14.03 -5.82 -1.41
N LYS A 115 -14.33 -6.09 -2.67
CA LYS A 115 -14.71 -7.45 -3.08
C LYS A 115 -13.58 -8.45 -2.82
N LYS A 116 -12.33 -8.11 -3.13
CA LYS A 116 -11.16 -8.94 -2.80
C LYS A 116 -11.05 -9.19 -1.28
N LEU A 117 -11.32 -8.16 -0.46
CA LEU A 117 -11.36 -8.31 0.99
C LEU A 117 -12.44 -9.30 1.43
N TYR A 118 -13.65 -9.20 0.84
CA TYR A 118 -14.75 -10.12 1.14
C TYR A 118 -14.41 -11.55 0.76
N ASP A 119 -13.83 -11.76 -0.42
CA ASP A 119 -13.37 -13.07 -0.88
C ASP A 119 -12.30 -13.64 0.08
N ALA A 120 -11.41 -12.78 0.62
CA ALA A 120 -10.38 -13.18 1.56
C ALA A 120 -10.92 -13.59 2.94
N VAL A 121 -12.00 -12.98 3.40
CA VAL A 121 -12.60 -13.29 4.71
C VAL A 121 -13.83 -14.21 4.61
N GLY A 122 -14.22 -14.60 3.40
CA GLY A 122 -15.44 -15.42 3.18
C GLY A 122 -16.73 -14.67 3.49
N TYR A 123 -16.78 -13.36 3.23
CA TYR A 123 -18.00 -12.57 3.46
C TYR A 123 -18.86 -12.50 2.20
N SER A 124 -20.13 -12.88 2.31
CA SER A 124 -21.11 -12.80 1.22
C SER A 124 -21.94 -11.53 1.32
N THR A 125 -22.05 -10.80 0.21
CA THR A 125 -22.89 -9.61 0.08
C THR A 125 -24.37 -9.93 -0.09
N GLU A 126 -24.72 -11.13 -0.54
CA GLU A 126 -26.10 -11.59 -0.70
C GLU A 126 -26.74 -11.90 0.65
N SER A 127 -26.00 -12.60 1.52
CA SER A 127 -26.49 -12.97 2.86
C SER A 127 -26.10 -11.98 3.95
N LEU A 128 -25.19 -11.04 3.66
CA LEU A 128 -24.54 -10.12 4.61
C LEU A 128 -23.91 -10.86 5.80
N ALA A 129 -23.37 -12.04 5.54
CA ALA A 129 -22.83 -12.94 6.55
C ALA A 129 -21.52 -13.60 6.07
N TYR A 130 -20.77 -14.11 7.03
CA TYR A 130 -19.59 -14.93 6.74
C TYR A 130 -20.03 -16.34 6.34
N ALA A 131 -19.41 -16.89 5.30
CA ALA A 131 -19.58 -18.28 4.93
C ALA A 131 -18.86 -19.19 5.95
N ASP A 132 -19.35 -20.42 6.10
CA ASP A 132 -18.70 -21.43 6.97
C ASP A 132 -17.35 -21.91 6.43
N THR A 133 -16.95 -21.44 5.25
CA THR A 133 -15.68 -21.76 4.62
C THR A 133 -14.60 -20.75 5.03
N THR A 134 -13.41 -21.23 5.32
CA THR A 134 -12.24 -20.36 5.54
C THR A 134 -11.94 -19.58 4.28
N GLY A 135 -11.94 -18.24 4.39
CA GLY A 135 -11.54 -17.36 3.30
C GLY A 135 -10.06 -17.57 2.91
N ASN A 136 -9.66 -16.98 1.80
CA ASN A 136 -8.28 -17.00 1.34
C ASN A 136 -7.46 -15.96 2.13
N ASN A 137 -6.30 -16.36 2.63
CA ASN A 137 -5.40 -15.41 3.29
C ASN A 137 -4.89 -14.34 2.32
N LEU A 138 -4.81 -13.10 2.79
CA LEU A 138 -4.15 -12.02 2.07
C LEU A 138 -2.64 -12.14 2.27
N GLU A 139 -1.93 -12.46 1.20
CA GLU A 139 -0.46 -12.57 1.23
C GLU A 139 0.17 -11.21 0.91
N TRP A 140 0.43 -10.43 1.95
CA TRP A 140 1.08 -9.15 1.81
C TRP A 140 2.58 -9.29 1.52
N LEU A 141 3.05 -8.55 0.52
CA LEU A 141 4.47 -8.51 0.21
C LEU A 141 5.17 -7.48 1.10
N ARG A 142 6.20 -7.93 1.82
CA ARG A 142 7.01 -7.07 2.68
C ARG A 142 7.86 -6.13 1.82
N VAL A 143 7.65 -4.82 2.00
CA VAL A 143 8.38 -3.77 1.25
C VAL A 143 9.58 -3.27 2.04
N HIS A 144 9.44 -3.09 3.35
CA HIS A 144 10.48 -2.57 4.23
C HIS A 144 11.02 -3.65 5.14
N ASP A 145 12.33 -3.67 5.27
CA ASP A 145 13.06 -4.56 6.18
C ASP A 145 13.87 -3.70 7.15
N LEU A 146 13.20 -3.25 8.20
CA LEU A 146 13.86 -2.52 9.27
C LEU A 146 14.68 -3.50 10.11
N PRO A 147 15.89 -3.11 10.57
CA PRO A 147 16.66 -3.88 11.53
C PRO A 147 15.85 -4.15 12.80
N ASP A 148 16.03 -5.32 13.42
CA ASP A 148 15.24 -5.77 14.57
C ASP A 148 15.40 -4.90 15.83
N PHE A 149 16.41 -4.01 15.86
CA PHE A 149 16.63 -3.05 16.94
C PHE A 149 15.94 -1.69 16.74
N VAL A 150 15.28 -1.48 15.60
CA VAL A 150 14.51 -0.26 15.33
C VAL A 150 13.05 -0.49 15.70
N PHE A 151 12.54 0.35 16.58
CA PHE A 151 11.13 0.38 16.97
C PHE A 151 10.39 1.50 16.22
N PHE A 152 9.10 1.28 15.96
CA PHE A 152 8.22 2.29 15.38
C PHE A 152 7.86 3.36 16.40
#